data_c44cbdcaa2f671c5e55330924f9e1ec0
#
_entry.id   c44cbdcaa2f671c5e55330924f9e1ec0
#
_cell.length_a   1.000
_cell.length_b   1.000
_cell.length_c   1.000
_cell.angle_alpha   90.00
_cell.angle_beta   90.00
_cell.angle_gamma   90.00
#
_symmetry.space_group_name_H-M   'P 1'
#
loop_
_entity.id
_entity.type
_entity.pdbx_description
1 polymer ?
#
loop_
_entity_poly.entity_id
_entity_poly.type
_entity_poly.pdbx_seq_one_letter_code
_entity_poly.pdbx_strand_id
1 'polypeptide(L)'
;MKCAIEVGKPEWRPLESAIPSDYAEDFMFMGKAGGIALYKHRLTRRYLNIDAVTGKFYRYANDKYVEIDRRQAFDSVYGNDQPRRETWDGV
;
A
#
# COMPACT_ATOMS: atom_id res chain seq x y z
N MET A 1 -0.91 14.68 -18.00
CA MET A 1 -0.42 15.08 -16.79
C MET A 1 -0.67 14.09 -15.70
N LYS A 2 0.14 13.98 -14.83
CA LYS A 2 -0.02 12.95 -13.90
C LYS A 2 -0.87 13.34 -12.75
N CYS A 3 -1.24 12.38 -11.97
CA CYS A 3 -2.06 12.61 -10.81
C CYS A 3 -1.37 13.50 -9.84
N ALA A 4 -2.09 14.42 -9.28
CA ALA A 4 -1.56 15.26 -8.24
C ALA A 4 -1.53 14.44 -6.95
N ILE A 5 -0.37 14.36 -6.34
CA ILE A 5 -0.23 13.68 -5.07
C ILE A 5 -0.21 14.73 -3.99
N GLU A 6 -1.14 14.62 -3.05
CA GLU A 6 -1.23 15.55 -1.95
C GLU A 6 -0.53 14.98 -0.74
N VAL A 7 0.44 15.72 -0.23
CA VAL A 7 1.17 15.29 0.94
C VAL A 7 0.74 16.16 2.10
N GLY A 8 -0.23 15.70 2.84
CA GLY A 8 -0.69 16.43 4.00
C GLY A 8 -0.35 15.67 5.25
N LYS A 9 -1.28 15.64 6.18
CA LYS A 9 -1.07 14.85 7.37
C LYS A 9 -1.00 13.39 7.03
N PRO A 10 -0.08 12.64 7.63
CA PRO A 10 -0.02 11.21 7.40
C PRO A 10 -1.33 10.55 7.82
N GLU A 11 -1.78 9.63 7.02
CA GLU A 11 -3.00 8.91 7.30
C GLU A 11 -2.66 7.43 7.35
N TRP A 12 -2.62 6.87 8.53
CA TRP A 12 -2.16 5.49 8.73
C TRP A 12 -3.27 4.46 8.84
N ARG A 13 -4.50 4.93 9.01
CA ARG A 13 -5.60 4.00 9.21
C ARG A 13 -5.79 2.99 8.08
N PRO A 14 -5.74 3.39 6.81
CA PRO A 14 -5.90 2.41 5.74
C PRO A 14 -4.86 1.31 5.81
N LEU A 15 -3.61 1.68 6.12
CA LEU A 15 -2.56 0.70 6.21
C LEU A 15 -2.72 -0.18 7.45
N GLU A 16 -3.02 0.44 8.58
CA GLU A 16 -3.16 -0.31 9.83
C GLU A 16 -4.32 -1.27 9.80
N SER A 17 -5.33 -0.98 9.00
CA SER A 17 -6.46 -1.88 8.84
C SER A 17 -6.14 -3.05 7.92
N ALA A 18 -5.11 -2.90 7.11
CA ALA A 18 -4.79 -3.89 6.10
C ALA A 18 -3.73 -4.89 6.53
N ILE A 19 -2.80 -4.47 7.38
CA ILE A 19 -1.67 -5.33 7.75
C ILE A 19 -1.42 -5.22 9.25
N PRO A 20 -0.71 -6.21 9.82
CA PRO A 20 -0.35 -6.15 11.23
C PRO A 20 0.53 -4.93 11.52
N SER A 21 0.42 -4.42 12.73
CA SER A 21 1.11 -3.19 13.08
C SER A 21 2.63 -3.31 12.96
N ASP A 22 3.17 -4.49 13.24
CA ASP A 22 4.61 -4.69 13.14
C ASP A 22 5.10 -4.44 11.72
N TYR A 23 4.30 -4.81 10.74
CA TYR A 23 4.68 -4.60 9.36
C TYR A 23 4.37 -3.18 8.89
N ALA A 24 3.35 -2.58 9.47
CA ALA A 24 2.99 -1.23 9.09
C ALA A 24 4.12 -0.25 9.40
N GLU A 25 4.91 -0.53 10.41
CA GLU A 25 6.01 0.34 10.79
C GLU A 25 7.10 0.42 9.74
N ASP A 26 7.12 -0.52 8.80
CA ASP A 26 8.12 -0.51 7.75
C ASP A 26 7.72 0.34 6.56
N PHE A 27 6.60 1.02 6.64
CA PHE A 27 6.12 1.85 5.54
C PHE A 27 6.20 3.32 5.87
N MET A 28 6.37 4.12 4.83
CA MET A 28 6.35 5.57 4.93
C MET A 28 5.12 6.07 4.20
N PHE A 29 4.46 7.07 4.78
CA PHE A 29 3.32 7.68 4.12
C PHE A 29 3.83 8.65 3.05
N MET A 30 3.44 8.42 1.80
CA MET A 30 3.94 9.22 0.69
C MET A 30 2.92 10.22 0.16
N GLY A 31 1.72 10.23 0.70
CA GLY A 31 0.70 11.16 0.24
C GLY A 31 -0.52 10.42 -0.23
N LYS A 32 -1.42 11.15 -0.90
CA LYS A 32 -2.65 10.58 -1.43
C LYS A 32 -2.83 11.01 -2.87
N ALA A 33 -3.31 10.10 -3.68
CA ALA A 33 -3.68 10.39 -5.06
C ALA A 33 -5.18 10.15 -5.17
N GLY A 34 -5.95 11.23 -5.18
CA GLY A 34 -7.38 11.08 -5.08
C GLY A 34 -7.73 10.48 -3.75
N GLY A 35 -8.47 9.40 -3.75
CA GLY A 35 -8.82 8.73 -2.51
C GLY A 35 -7.87 7.62 -2.12
N ILE A 36 -6.75 7.48 -2.82
CA ILE A 36 -5.83 6.37 -2.60
C ILE A 36 -4.64 6.84 -1.79
N ALA A 37 -4.45 6.22 -0.61
CA ALA A 37 -3.31 6.52 0.24
C ALA A 37 -2.11 5.73 -0.25
N LEU A 38 -0.97 6.39 -0.32
CA LEU A 38 0.25 5.82 -0.89
C LEU A 38 1.25 5.56 0.20
N TYR A 39 1.69 4.30 0.31
CA TYR A 39 2.69 3.92 1.29
C TYR A 39 3.86 3.26 0.59
N LYS A 40 5.07 3.62 1.02
CA LYS A 40 6.28 3.08 0.41
C LYS A 40 7.04 2.29 1.46
N HIS A 41 7.39 1.06 1.12
CA HIS A 41 8.17 0.23 2.04
C HIS A 41 9.60 0.75 2.10
N ARG A 42 10.11 0.95 3.31
CA ARG A 42 11.44 1.58 3.44
C ARG A 42 12.57 0.71 2.95
N LEU A 43 12.41 -0.59 2.95
CA LEU A 43 13.48 -1.48 2.52
C LEU A 43 13.37 -1.84 1.06
N THR A 44 12.19 -2.28 0.62
CA THR A 44 12.02 -2.70 -0.76
C THR A 44 11.84 -1.53 -1.70
N ARG A 45 11.43 -0.37 -1.15
CA ARG A 45 11.18 0.84 -1.92
C ARG A 45 9.99 0.71 -2.85
N ARG A 46 9.14 -0.25 -2.62
CA ARG A 46 7.97 -0.46 -3.44
C ARG A 46 6.74 0.06 -2.73
N TYR A 47 5.71 0.35 -3.51
CA TYR A 47 4.50 1.00 -2.99
C TYR A 47 3.40 0.02 -2.69
N LEU A 48 2.66 0.33 -1.63
CA LEU A 48 1.41 -0.32 -1.32
C LEU A 48 0.37 0.79 -1.30
N ASN A 49 -0.58 0.75 -2.22
CA ASN A 49 -1.56 1.82 -2.39
C ASN A 49 -2.93 1.31 -1.99
N ILE A 50 -3.58 2.01 -1.07
CA ILE A 50 -4.82 1.53 -0.48
C ILE A 50 -5.87 2.63 -0.53
N ASP A 51 -7.06 2.30 -1.04
CA ASP A 51 -8.16 3.24 -1.06
C ASP A 51 -8.59 3.51 0.39
N ALA A 52 -8.59 4.77 0.78
CA ALA A 52 -8.85 5.14 2.16
C ALA A 52 -10.29 4.86 2.59
N VAL A 53 -11.20 4.75 1.64
CA VAL A 53 -12.61 4.52 1.95
C VAL A 53 -12.97 3.05 1.88
N THR A 54 -12.58 2.38 0.80
CA THR A 54 -13.00 1.00 0.57
C THR A 54 -12.01 -0.04 1.07
N GLY A 55 -10.75 0.35 1.26
CA GLY A 55 -9.73 -0.60 1.67
C GLY A 55 -9.18 -1.44 0.54
N LYS A 56 -9.58 -1.15 -0.69
CA LYS A 56 -9.09 -1.90 -1.82
C LYS A 56 -7.67 -1.51 -2.16
N PHE A 57 -6.95 -2.44 -2.79
CA PHE A 57 -5.56 -2.23 -3.14
C PHE A 57 -5.43 -1.86 -4.60
N TYR A 58 -4.46 -1.01 -4.90
CA TYR A 58 -4.23 -0.55 -6.26
C TYR A 58 -2.74 -0.56 -6.58
N ARG A 59 -2.41 -0.68 -7.85
CA ARG A 59 -1.05 -0.46 -8.29
C ARG A 59 -1.07 0.56 -9.42
N TYR A 60 0.00 1.31 -9.51
CA TYR A 60 0.10 2.34 -10.52
C TYR A 60 0.75 1.73 -11.77
N ALA A 61 0.05 1.79 -12.88
CA ALA A 61 0.55 1.25 -14.13
C ALA A 61 -0.06 2.02 -15.28
N ASN A 62 0.75 2.31 -16.28
CA ASN A 62 0.26 3.02 -17.48
C ASN A 62 -0.47 4.31 -17.13
N ASP A 63 0.13 5.07 -16.21
CA ASP A 63 -0.38 6.37 -15.80
C ASP A 63 -1.72 6.33 -15.09
N LYS A 64 -2.09 5.20 -14.53
CA LYS A 64 -3.33 5.13 -13.76
C LYS A 64 -3.23 4.07 -12.69
N TYR A 65 -4.17 4.13 -11.75
CA TYR A 65 -4.23 3.16 -10.67
C TYR A 65 -5.20 2.05 -11.05
N VAL A 66 -4.72 0.81 -10.93
CA VAL A 66 -5.50 -0.35 -11.30
C VAL A 66 -5.73 -1.19 -10.05
N GLU A 67 -6.99 -1.59 -9.84
CA GLU A 67 -7.32 -2.39 -8.66
C GLU A 67 -6.69 -3.77 -8.77
N ILE A 68 -6.09 -4.22 -7.66
CA ILE A 68 -5.49 -5.55 -7.58
C ILE A 68 -5.97 -6.18 -6.28
N ASP A 69 -5.79 -7.48 -6.14
CA ASP A 69 -6.21 -8.12 -4.90
C ASP A 69 -5.11 -8.03 -3.85
N ARG A 70 -5.45 -8.47 -2.65
CA ARG A 70 -4.55 -8.36 -1.51
C ARG A 70 -3.23 -9.09 -1.74
N ARG A 71 -3.31 -10.30 -2.28
CA ARG A 71 -2.11 -11.08 -2.53
C ARG A 71 -1.21 -10.40 -3.55
N GLN A 72 -1.78 -9.88 -4.62
CA GLN A 72 -1.01 -9.18 -5.62
C GLN A 72 -0.35 -7.94 -5.04
N ALA A 73 -1.06 -7.26 -4.15
CA ALA A 73 -0.53 -6.05 -3.55
C ALA A 73 0.70 -6.36 -2.72
N PHE A 74 0.64 -7.40 -1.90
CA PHE A 74 1.77 -7.73 -1.06
C PHE A 74 2.91 -8.35 -1.86
N ASP A 75 2.60 -9.09 -2.91
CA ASP A 75 3.64 -9.60 -3.79
C ASP A 75 4.38 -8.45 -4.47
N SER A 76 3.66 -7.38 -4.80
CA SER A 76 4.29 -6.21 -5.39
C SER A 76 5.31 -5.57 -4.46
N VAL A 77 5.02 -5.59 -3.18
CA VAL A 77 5.90 -4.95 -2.19
C VAL A 77 7.06 -5.85 -1.82
N TYR A 78 6.77 -7.09 -1.47
CA TYR A 78 7.78 -7.97 -0.91
C TYR A 78 8.42 -8.92 -1.91
N GLY A 79 7.79 -9.13 -3.03
CA GLY A 79 8.30 -10.04 -4.02
C GLY A 79 8.30 -11.46 -3.48
N ASN A 80 9.36 -12.19 -3.76
CA ASN A 80 9.45 -13.57 -3.32
C ASN A 80 9.97 -13.69 -1.90
N ASP A 81 10.34 -12.58 -1.30
CA ASP A 81 10.91 -12.60 0.03
C ASP A 81 9.91 -12.15 1.07
N GLN A 82 8.66 -12.52 0.89
CA GLN A 82 7.63 -12.13 1.83
C GLN A 82 7.87 -12.79 3.18
N PRO A 83 8.07 -12.00 4.21
CA PRO A 83 8.25 -12.58 5.53
C PRO A 83 6.91 -12.97 6.09
N ARG A 84 6.85 -14.13 6.73
CA ARG A 84 5.63 -14.57 7.41
C ARG A 84 4.41 -14.52 6.52
N ARG A 85 4.55 -15.13 5.37
CA ARG A 85 3.48 -15.16 4.42
C ARG A 85 2.18 -15.69 5.01
N GLU A 86 2.27 -16.68 5.84
CA GLU A 86 1.09 -17.24 6.46
C GLU A 86 0.38 -16.25 7.36
N THR A 87 1.10 -15.28 7.89
CA THR A 87 0.49 -14.26 8.71
C THR A 87 -0.44 -13.39 7.87
N TRP A 88 -0.04 -13.13 6.63
CA TRP A 88 -0.87 -12.34 5.74
C TRP A 88 -2.13 -13.08 5.37
N ASP A 89 -1.98 -14.36 5.02
CA ASP A 89 -3.08 -15.12 4.48
C ASP A 89 -4.02 -15.62 5.55
N GLY A 90 -3.55 -15.77 6.74
CA GLY A 90 -4.37 -16.30 7.79
C GLY A 90 -5.21 -15.28 8.50
N VAL A 91 -5.06 -14.05 8.12
CA VAL A 91 -5.76 -12.99 8.82
C VAL A 91 -7.18 -12.85 8.39
#